data_dc5c6c9d04117f8b8a5ba09034747b94
#
_entry.id   dc5c6c9d04117f8b8a5ba09034747b94
#
_cell.length_a   1.000
_cell.length_b   1.000
_cell.length_c   1.000
_cell.angle_alpha   90.00
_cell.angle_beta   90.00
_cell.angle_gamma   90.00
#
_symmetry.space_group_name_H-M   'P 1'
#
loop_
_entity.id
_entity.type
_entity.pdbx_description
1 polymer ?
#
loop_
_entity_poly.entity_id
_entity_poly.type
_entity_poly.pdbx_seq_one_letter_code
_entity_poly.pdbx_strand_id
1 'polypeptide(L)'
;MRVTENMRFNTTVNNLFNTQGQYNDVIEKLVSQKRVNRASDDPIAATKIIEIRQSMAANQQYQTNMNSCESWVSLTESKLSSAFDLLVKANELALGQSTGTANATTRKITAQNIQSLI
;
A
#
# COMPACT_ATOMS: atom_id res chain seq x y z
N MET A 1 20.99 53.98 -42.89
CA MET A 1 20.99 54.07 -41.40
C MET A 1 19.65 53.67 -40.73
N ARG A 2 18.49 53.91 -41.32
CA ARG A 2 17.18 53.52 -40.74
C ARG A 2 16.97 52.00 -40.59
N VAL A 3 17.49 51.19 -41.50
CA VAL A 3 17.36 49.73 -41.48
C VAL A 3 18.11 49.10 -40.28
N THR A 4 19.25 49.65 -39.93
CA THR A 4 20.08 49.18 -38.81
C THR A 4 19.49 49.52 -37.45
N GLU A 5 18.75 50.61 -37.28
CA GLU A 5 18.06 50.94 -36.03
C GLU A 5 16.85 50.04 -35.78
N ASN A 6 16.02 49.82 -36.81
CA ASN A 6 14.89 48.88 -36.70
C ASN A 6 15.38 47.45 -36.45
N MET A 7 16.49 47.03 -37.02
CA MET A 7 17.07 45.72 -36.80
C MET A 7 17.60 45.57 -35.37
N ARG A 8 18.26 46.58 -34.82
CA ARG A 8 18.69 46.65 -33.42
C ARG A 8 17.49 46.63 -32.43
N PHE A 9 16.47 47.40 -32.71
CA PHE A 9 15.27 47.44 -31.93
C PHE A 9 14.59 46.04 -31.87
N ASN A 10 14.36 45.42 -33.03
CA ASN A 10 13.78 44.09 -33.11
C ASN A 10 14.62 43.00 -32.40
N THR A 11 15.94 43.10 -32.53
CA THR A 11 16.85 42.17 -31.81
C THR A 11 16.74 42.38 -30.30
N THR A 12 16.67 43.60 -29.82
CA THR A 12 16.54 43.92 -28.40
C THR A 12 15.19 43.42 -27.87
N VAL A 13 14.10 43.65 -28.59
CA VAL A 13 12.75 43.14 -28.23
C VAL A 13 12.71 41.63 -28.18
N ASN A 14 13.28 40.96 -29.18
CA ASN A 14 13.36 39.49 -29.19
C ASN A 14 14.20 38.95 -28.02
N ASN A 15 15.31 39.57 -27.68
CA ASN A 15 16.13 39.22 -26.54
C ASN A 15 15.36 39.41 -25.22
N LEU A 16 14.57 40.48 -25.13
CA LEU A 16 13.71 40.75 -23.96
C LEU A 16 12.65 39.63 -23.76
N PHE A 17 11.96 39.25 -24.84
CA PHE A 17 11.00 38.17 -24.80
C PHE A 17 11.66 36.82 -24.43
N ASN A 18 12.82 36.51 -24.95
CA ASN A 18 13.56 35.31 -24.60
C ASN A 18 13.98 35.30 -23.13
N THR A 19 14.46 36.43 -22.63
CA THR A 19 14.83 36.56 -21.20
C THR A 19 13.61 36.44 -20.29
N GLN A 20 12.46 37.04 -20.67
CA GLN A 20 11.21 36.90 -19.94
C GLN A 20 10.74 35.45 -19.91
N GLY A 21 10.86 34.70 -21.02
CA GLY A 21 10.58 33.27 -21.10
C GLY A 21 11.44 32.46 -20.12
N GLN A 22 12.75 32.67 -20.16
CA GLN A 22 13.68 32.00 -19.23
C GLN A 22 13.39 32.33 -17.76
N TYR A 23 13.06 33.57 -17.46
CA TYR A 23 12.69 33.99 -16.12
C TYR A 23 11.44 33.24 -15.62
N ASN A 24 10.41 33.17 -16.45
CA ASN A 24 9.20 32.44 -16.12
C ASN A 24 9.46 30.95 -15.87
N ASP A 25 10.31 30.31 -16.68
CA ASP A 25 10.70 28.91 -16.50
C ASP A 25 11.45 28.68 -15.17
N VAL A 26 12.33 29.60 -14.81
CA VAL A 26 13.04 29.54 -13.52
C VAL A 26 12.10 29.70 -12.35
N ILE A 27 11.16 30.65 -12.45
CA ILE A 27 10.12 30.85 -11.40
C ILE A 27 9.23 29.61 -11.28
N GLU A 28 8.81 29.00 -12.40
CA GLU A 28 8.02 27.74 -12.37
C GLU A 28 8.76 26.61 -11.65
N LYS A 29 10.07 26.45 -11.93
CA LYS A 29 10.93 25.46 -11.27
C LYS A 29 11.12 25.77 -9.78
N LEU A 30 11.25 27.03 -9.42
CA LEU A 30 11.39 27.47 -8.03
C LEU A 30 10.10 27.22 -7.21
N VAL A 31 8.96 27.58 -7.77
CA VAL A 31 7.65 27.40 -7.11
C VAL A 31 7.28 25.92 -6.98
N SER A 32 7.54 25.12 -8.02
CA SER A 32 7.27 23.68 -7.99
C SER A 32 8.29 22.89 -7.19
N GLN A 33 9.46 23.45 -6.89
CA GLN A 33 10.63 22.78 -6.30
C GLN A 33 11.06 21.52 -7.09
N LYS A 34 10.76 21.50 -8.40
CA LYS A 34 11.08 20.39 -9.29
C LYS A 34 11.95 20.87 -10.43
N ARG A 35 12.99 20.10 -10.76
CA ARG A 35 13.85 20.37 -11.91
C ARG A 35 13.12 20.11 -13.24
N VAL A 36 12.24 19.10 -13.26
CA VAL A 36 11.49 18.67 -14.43
C VAL A 36 10.00 18.82 -14.10
N ASN A 37 9.37 19.81 -14.71
CA ASN A 37 7.93 20.05 -14.57
C ASN A 37 7.16 19.46 -15.76
N ARG A 38 7.75 19.55 -16.95
CA ARG A 38 7.16 19.07 -18.20
C ARG A 38 8.08 18.04 -18.86
N ALA A 39 7.49 17.11 -19.59
CA ALA A 39 8.26 16.13 -20.37
C ALA A 39 9.18 16.76 -21.41
N SER A 40 8.85 18.00 -21.85
CA SER A 40 9.67 18.79 -22.78
C SER A 40 10.96 19.32 -22.16
N ASP A 41 11.02 19.48 -20.83
CA ASP A 41 12.19 20.04 -20.14
C ASP A 41 13.39 19.08 -20.17
N ASP A 42 13.09 17.78 -19.95
CA ASP A 42 14.06 16.70 -19.97
C ASP A 42 13.33 15.37 -20.23
N PRO A 43 13.25 14.91 -21.49
CA PRO A 43 12.50 13.71 -21.85
C PRO A 43 13.10 12.44 -21.23
N ILE A 44 14.43 12.39 -21.05
CA ILE A 44 15.09 11.23 -20.44
C ILE A 44 14.74 11.15 -18.95
N ALA A 45 14.82 12.26 -18.24
CA ALA A 45 14.42 12.32 -16.84
C ALA A 45 12.91 12.06 -16.66
N ALA A 46 12.07 12.56 -17.57
CA ALA A 46 10.62 12.32 -17.54
C ALA A 46 10.30 10.82 -17.67
N THR A 47 10.94 10.11 -18.61
CA THR A 47 10.78 8.65 -18.74
C THR A 47 11.20 7.95 -17.45
N LYS A 48 12.34 8.33 -16.88
CA LYS A 48 12.83 7.73 -15.62
C LYS A 48 11.89 7.97 -14.44
N ILE A 49 11.29 9.15 -14.36
CA ILE A 49 10.28 9.48 -13.34
C ILE A 49 9.05 8.57 -13.49
N ILE A 50 8.61 8.29 -14.72
CA ILE A 50 7.48 7.39 -14.97
C ILE A 50 7.80 5.96 -14.52
N GLU A 51 8.97 5.43 -14.89
CA GLU A 51 9.43 4.11 -14.46
C GLU A 51 9.48 3.98 -12.92
N ILE A 52 10.04 4.99 -12.25
CA ILE A 52 10.12 5.01 -10.79
C ILE A 52 8.72 5.06 -10.17
N ARG A 53 7.82 5.89 -10.71
CA ARG A 53 6.43 5.96 -10.23
C ARG A 53 5.68 4.63 -10.40
N GLN A 54 5.89 3.92 -11.50
CA GLN A 54 5.33 2.59 -11.71
C GLN A 54 5.85 1.60 -10.67
N SER A 55 7.16 1.61 -10.40
CA SER A 55 7.77 0.77 -9.37
C SER A 55 7.26 1.11 -7.97
N MET A 56 7.09 2.39 -7.66
CA MET A 56 6.49 2.82 -6.39
C MET A 56 5.04 2.36 -6.25
N ALA A 57 4.22 2.47 -7.31
CA ALA A 57 2.85 2.00 -7.30
C ALA A 57 2.77 0.47 -7.12
N ALA A 58 3.65 -0.29 -7.76
CA ALA A 58 3.76 -1.73 -7.57
C ALA A 58 4.14 -2.09 -6.12
N ASN A 59 5.12 -1.40 -5.55
CA ASN A 59 5.52 -1.59 -4.16
C ASN A 59 4.37 -1.26 -3.18
N GLN A 60 3.62 -0.19 -3.44
CA GLN A 60 2.44 0.15 -2.64
C GLN A 60 1.38 -0.97 -2.69
N GLN A 61 1.15 -1.55 -3.88
CA GLN A 61 0.25 -2.68 -4.03
C GLN A 61 0.75 -3.91 -3.29
N TYR A 62 2.06 -4.19 -3.35
CA TYR A 62 2.64 -5.31 -2.59
C TYR A 62 2.46 -5.12 -1.08
N GLN A 63 2.65 -3.92 -0.54
CA GLN A 63 2.39 -3.63 0.87
C GLN A 63 0.93 -3.88 1.24
N THR A 64 -0.01 -3.44 0.40
CA THR A 64 -1.44 -3.69 0.61
C THR A 64 -1.75 -5.20 0.61
N ASN A 65 -1.18 -5.94 -0.32
CA ASN A 65 -1.34 -7.40 -0.38
C ASN A 65 -0.74 -8.10 0.84
N MET A 66 0.44 -7.67 1.30
CA MET A 66 1.08 -8.20 2.50
C MET A 66 0.22 -7.98 3.75
N ASN A 67 -0.32 -6.78 3.94
CA ASN A 67 -1.21 -6.48 5.06
C ASN A 67 -2.49 -7.35 5.01
N SER A 68 -3.01 -7.61 3.82
CA SER A 68 -4.15 -8.51 3.63
C SER A 68 -3.78 -9.95 4.00
N CYS A 69 -2.62 -10.44 3.56
CA CYS A 69 -2.12 -11.77 3.93
C CYS A 69 -1.91 -11.89 5.44
N GLU A 70 -1.32 -10.90 6.08
CA GLU A 70 -1.14 -10.88 7.54
C GLU A 70 -2.48 -10.99 8.27
N SER A 71 -3.49 -10.24 7.81
CA SER A 71 -4.84 -10.31 8.37
C SER A 71 -5.46 -11.71 8.22
N TRP A 72 -5.29 -12.35 7.08
CA TRP A 72 -5.76 -13.72 6.84
C TRP A 72 -5.03 -14.75 7.72
N VAL A 73 -3.71 -14.64 7.85
CA VAL A 73 -2.91 -15.51 8.71
C VAL A 73 -3.33 -15.36 10.16
N SER A 74 -3.46 -14.12 10.64
CA SER A 74 -3.90 -13.84 12.01
C SER A 74 -5.31 -14.39 12.29
N LEU A 75 -6.24 -14.25 11.34
CA LEU A 75 -7.56 -14.86 11.46
C LEU A 75 -7.50 -16.38 11.53
N THR A 76 -6.67 -16.98 10.68
CA THR A 76 -6.49 -18.46 10.66
C THR A 76 -5.90 -18.95 11.97
N GLU A 77 -4.87 -18.28 12.48
CA GLU A 77 -4.27 -18.58 13.78
C GLU A 77 -5.29 -18.49 14.91
N SER A 78 -6.10 -17.43 14.94
CA SER A 78 -7.16 -17.27 15.94
C SER A 78 -8.19 -18.40 15.85
N LYS A 79 -8.61 -18.81 14.64
CA LYS A 79 -9.54 -19.92 14.46
C LYS A 79 -8.93 -21.26 14.86
N LEU A 80 -7.66 -21.47 14.54
CA LEU A 80 -6.94 -22.68 14.90
C LEU A 80 -6.76 -22.80 16.42
N SER A 81 -6.40 -21.69 17.09
CA SER A 81 -6.34 -21.63 18.55
C SER A 81 -7.68 -21.96 19.19
N SER A 82 -8.78 -21.37 18.69
CA SER A 82 -10.12 -21.68 19.18
C SER A 82 -10.48 -23.16 19.00
N ALA A 83 -10.15 -23.75 17.84
CA ALA A 83 -10.37 -25.16 17.59
C ALA A 83 -9.55 -26.05 18.53
N PHE A 84 -8.32 -25.67 18.84
CA PHE A 84 -7.45 -26.37 19.77
C PHE A 84 -8.05 -26.32 21.19
N ASP A 85 -8.51 -25.16 21.65
CA ASP A 85 -9.16 -25.00 22.96
C ASP A 85 -10.40 -25.87 23.08
N LEU A 86 -11.23 -25.97 22.04
CA LEU A 86 -12.39 -26.85 22.00
C LEU A 86 -11.99 -28.33 22.08
N LEU A 87 -10.93 -28.74 21.41
CA LEU A 87 -10.40 -30.11 21.48
C LEU A 87 -9.88 -30.43 22.88
N VAL A 88 -9.15 -29.50 23.50
CA VAL A 88 -8.68 -29.65 24.88
C VAL A 88 -9.88 -29.83 25.82
N LYS A 89 -10.92 -28.99 25.66
CA LYS A 89 -12.14 -29.07 26.48
C LYS A 89 -12.89 -30.37 26.28
N ALA A 90 -13.01 -30.83 25.02
CA ALA A 90 -13.63 -32.12 24.72
C ALA A 90 -12.85 -33.28 25.37
N ASN A 91 -11.51 -33.22 25.30
CA ASN A 91 -10.65 -34.25 25.95
C ASN A 91 -10.77 -34.26 27.47
N GLU A 92 -10.80 -33.08 28.11
CA GLU A 92 -11.05 -32.97 29.55
C GLU A 92 -12.40 -33.58 29.97
N LEU A 93 -13.47 -33.30 29.21
CA LEU A 93 -14.79 -33.85 29.44
C LEU A 93 -14.80 -35.37 29.25
N ALA A 94 -14.11 -35.90 28.24
CA ALA A 94 -13.98 -37.33 28.00
C ALA A 94 -13.20 -38.05 29.11
N LEU A 95 -12.07 -37.47 29.55
CA LEU A 95 -11.28 -37.99 30.66
C LEU A 95 -12.07 -37.99 31.95
N GLY A 96 -12.87 -36.95 32.26
CA GLY A 96 -13.74 -36.93 33.39
C GLY A 96 -14.80 -38.07 33.42
N GLN A 97 -15.20 -38.55 32.23
CA GLN A 97 -16.16 -39.70 32.13
C GLN A 97 -15.48 -41.06 32.12
N SER A 98 -14.15 -41.14 32.00
CA SER A 98 -13.41 -42.42 32.09
C SER A 98 -13.27 -42.91 33.52
N THR A 99 -13.60 -42.08 34.51
CA THR A 99 -13.60 -42.47 35.94
C THR A 99 -14.76 -43.42 36.25
N GLY A 100 -14.53 -44.41 37.11
CA GLY A 100 -15.52 -45.42 37.48
C GLY A 100 -16.76 -44.92 38.22
N THR A 101 -16.80 -43.64 38.60
CA THR A 101 -17.91 -42.96 39.27
C THR A 101 -18.96 -42.36 38.30
N ALA A 102 -18.68 -42.31 36.99
CA ALA A 102 -19.58 -41.78 35.98
C ALA A 102 -20.73 -42.78 35.68
N ASN A 103 -21.98 -42.33 35.89
CA ASN A 103 -23.16 -43.13 35.57
C ASN A 103 -23.63 -42.88 34.12
N ALA A 104 -24.60 -43.69 33.63
CA ALA A 104 -25.12 -43.60 32.28
C ALA A 104 -25.73 -42.22 31.94
N THR A 105 -26.35 -41.56 32.91
CA THR A 105 -26.98 -40.25 32.74
C THR A 105 -25.93 -39.15 32.60
N THR A 106 -24.89 -39.15 33.43
CA THR A 106 -23.78 -38.18 33.32
C THR A 106 -23.02 -38.34 32.01
N ARG A 107 -22.78 -39.55 31.55
CA ARG A 107 -22.15 -39.81 30.26
C ARG A 107 -22.96 -39.26 29.08
N LYS A 108 -24.29 -39.42 29.13
CA LYS A 108 -25.20 -38.89 28.11
C LYS A 108 -25.17 -37.35 28.06
N ILE A 109 -25.20 -36.69 29.23
CA ILE A 109 -25.12 -35.23 29.33
C ILE A 109 -23.77 -34.72 28.80
N THR A 110 -22.68 -35.39 29.19
CA THR A 110 -21.34 -34.99 28.67
C THR A 110 -21.21 -35.21 27.19
N ALA A 111 -21.78 -36.27 26.62
CA ALA A 111 -21.81 -36.47 25.17
C ALA A 111 -22.59 -35.36 24.46
N GLN A 112 -23.71 -34.91 25.00
CA GLN A 112 -24.45 -33.74 24.47
C GLN A 112 -23.66 -32.45 24.57
N ASN A 113 -22.94 -32.24 25.67
CA ASN A 113 -22.06 -31.07 25.82
C ASN A 113 -20.94 -31.07 24.82
N ILE A 114 -20.28 -32.22 24.57
CA ILE A 114 -19.24 -32.34 23.53
C ILE A 114 -19.85 -32.06 22.15
N GLN A 115 -21.03 -32.57 21.86
CA GLN A 115 -21.71 -32.35 20.60
C GLN A 115 -22.09 -30.87 20.36
N SER A 116 -22.35 -30.11 21.44
CA SER A 116 -22.62 -28.67 21.35
C SER A 116 -21.39 -27.80 21.23
N LEU A 117 -20.18 -28.35 21.42
CA LEU A 117 -18.90 -27.66 21.21
C LEU A 117 -18.43 -27.66 19.77
N ILE A 118 -18.98 -28.55 18.95
CA ILE A 118 -18.65 -28.72 17.53
C ILE A 118 -19.64 -27.94 16.66
#